data_86c8682690adb24f434c610c1c4b1679
#
_entry.id   86c8682690adb24f434c610c1c4b1679
#
_cell.length_a   1.000
_cell.length_b   1.000
_cell.length_c   1.000
_cell.angle_alpha   90.00
_cell.angle_beta   90.00
_cell.angle_gamma   90.00
#
_symmetry.space_group_name_H-M   'P 1'
#
loop_
_entity.id
_entity.type
_entity.pdbx_description
1 polymer ?
#
loop_
_entity_poly.entity_id
_entity_poly.type
_entity_poly.pdbx_seq_one_letter_code
_entity_poly.pdbx_strand_id
1 'polypeptide(L)'
;MNEKDGAVTVDITVKPRSSREGVGPIQGDRLCVSVNAPPVDGKANEAVVRVLAGTFNVPRSAVTIVRGATGRKKTIRMAGVTAAAVTRAIAAPAQDR
;
A
#
# COMPACT_ATOMS: atom_id res chain seq x y z
N MET A 1 -7.28 8.73 4.83
CA MET A 1 -6.77 7.66 5.69
C MET A 1 -7.61 7.61 6.95
N ASN A 2 -8.02 6.46 7.37
CA ASN A 2 -8.94 6.30 8.49
C ASN A 2 -8.46 5.17 9.40
N GLU A 3 -8.26 5.48 10.68
CA GLU A 3 -7.82 4.49 11.66
C GLU A 3 -8.98 4.14 12.58
N LYS A 4 -9.26 2.84 12.72
CA LYS A 4 -10.38 2.36 13.51
C LYS A 4 -10.14 0.89 13.90
N ASP A 5 -10.41 0.58 15.16
CA ASP A 5 -10.38 -0.80 15.67
C ASP A 5 -9.05 -1.50 15.43
N GLY A 6 -7.95 -0.77 15.60
CA GLY A 6 -6.62 -1.34 15.47
C GLY A 6 -6.17 -1.56 14.03
N ALA A 7 -6.84 -0.93 13.08
CA ALA A 7 -6.47 -1.02 11.68
C ALA A 7 -6.58 0.34 11.01
N VAL A 8 -5.83 0.53 9.93
CA VAL A 8 -5.91 1.74 9.13
C VAL A 8 -6.41 1.39 7.73
N THR A 9 -7.27 2.24 7.20
CA THR A 9 -7.79 2.13 5.84
C THR A 9 -7.21 3.27 5.01
N VAL A 10 -6.60 2.91 3.88
CA VAL A 10 -5.87 3.86 3.03
C VAL A 10 -6.31 3.70 1.59
N ASP A 11 -6.58 4.80 0.93
CA ASP A 11 -6.80 4.82 -0.52
C ASP A 11 -5.45 4.86 -1.22
N ILE A 12 -5.24 3.98 -2.17
CA ILE A 12 -3.98 3.88 -2.89
C ILE A 12 -4.19 3.94 -4.40
N THR A 13 -3.12 4.28 -5.10
CA THR A 13 -3.03 4.12 -6.54
C THR A 13 -1.85 3.19 -6.82
N VAL A 14 -2.11 2.10 -7.53
CA VAL A 14 -1.06 1.14 -7.87
C VAL A 14 -0.32 1.60 -9.11
N LYS A 15 1.00 1.54 -9.07
CA LYS A 15 1.85 1.79 -10.23
C LYS A 15 2.52 0.48 -10.61
N PRO A 16 1.96 -0.24 -11.61
CA PRO A 16 2.51 -1.54 -12.00
C PRO A 16 3.77 -1.36 -12.85
N ARG A 17 4.48 -2.45 -13.06
CA ARG A 17 5.68 -2.49 -13.91
C ARG A 17 6.74 -1.50 -13.46
N SER A 18 6.80 -1.21 -12.18
CA SER A 18 7.81 -0.32 -11.63
C SER A 18 9.11 -1.09 -11.44
N SER A 19 10.23 -0.44 -11.69
CA SER A 19 11.54 -1.06 -11.48
C SER A 19 11.87 -1.18 -10.00
N ARG A 20 11.25 -0.36 -9.16
CA ARG A 20 11.40 -0.42 -7.70
C ARG A 20 10.04 -0.52 -7.05
N GLU A 21 9.96 -1.41 -6.08
CA GLU A 21 8.75 -1.53 -5.28
C GLU A 21 8.84 -0.64 -4.06
N GLY A 22 7.72 -0.06 -3.65
CA GLY A 22 7.70 0.79 -2.49
C GLY A 22 6.42 1.56 -2.35
N VAL A 23 6.36 2.35 -1.29
CA VAL A 23 5.19 3.10 -0.87
C VAL A 23 5.53 4.59 -0.92
N GLY A 24 4.62 5.37 -1.48
CA GLY A 24 4.77 6.82 -1.59
C GLY A 24 5.18 7.26 -2.98
N PRO A 25 5.09 8.55 -3.25
CA PRO A 25 4.52 9.60 -2.41
C PRO A 25 3.00 9.59 -2.44
N ILE A 26 2.40 10.53 -1.73
CA ILE A 26 0.97 10.80 -1.87
C ILE A 26 0.77 11.72 -3.07
N GLN A 27 -0.16 11.35 -3.94
CA GLN A 27 -0.56 12.19 -5.07
C GLN A 27 -2.07 12.44 -4.92
N GLY A 28 -2.43 13.70 -4.76
CA GLY A 28 -3.78 14.05 -4.37
C GLY A 28 -4.01 13.54 -2.95
N ASP A 29 -5.05 12.76 -2.76
CA ASP A 29 -5.35 12.14 -1.48
C ASP A 29 -5.12 10.62 -1.49
N ARG A 30 -4.31 10.14 -2.43
CA ARG A 30 -4.06 8.71 -2.59
C ARG A 30 -2.58 8.40 -2.45
N LEU A 31 -2.29 7.33 -1.74
CA LEU A 31 -0.93 6.84 -1.56
C LEU A 31 -0.52 6.01 -2.77
N CYS A 32 0.63 6.31 -3.34
CA CYS A 32 1.14 5.50 -4.45
C CYS A 32 1.81 4.25 -3.92
N VAL A 33 1.52 3.12 -4.54
CA VAL A 33 2.19 1.85 -4.23
C VAL A 33 2.75 1.32 -5.54
N SER A 34 4.08 1.28 -5.63
CA SER A 34 4.78 0.82 -6.82
C SER A 34 5.08 -0.67 -6.70
N VAL A 35 4.72 -1.42 -7.71
CA VAL A 35 4.92 -2.87 -7.72
C VAL A 35 5.57 -3.30 -9.04
N ASN A 36 6.44 -4.27 -8.96
CA ASN A 36 7.07 -4.86 -10.14
C ASN A 36 6.24 -6.08 -10.56
N ALA A 37 5.03 -5.79 -11.01
CA ALA A 37 4.10 -6.82 -11.46
C ALA A 37 3.32 -6.26 -12.64
N PRO A 38 2.83 -7.12 -13.55
CA PRO A 38 1.97 -6.65 -14.64
C PRO A 38 0.63 -6.18 -14.09
N PRO A 39 -0.09 -5.30 -14.81
CA PRO A 39 -1.40 -4.82 -14.37
C PRO A 39 -2.50 -5.85 -14.60
N VAL A 40 -2.25 -7.09 -14.25
CA VAL A 40 -3.20 -8.18 -14.24
C VAL A 40 -3.69 -8.31 -12.81
N ASP A 41 -4.99 -8.25 -12.60
CA ASP A 41 -5.59 -8.06 -11.28
C ASP A 41 -5.03 -8.96 -10.19
N GLY A 42 -4.97 -10.27 -10.40
CA GLY A 42 -4.45 -11.18 -9.39
C GLY A 42 -2.99 -10.93 -9.05
N LYS A 43 -2.16 -10.69 -10.08
CA LYS A 43 -0.73 -10.45 -9.88
C LYS A 43 -0.48 -9.11 -9.19
N ALA A 44 -1.18 -8.07 -9.62
CA ALA A 44 -1.02 -6.75 -9.03
C ALA A 44 -1.51 -6.74 -7.58
N ASN A 45 -2.63 -7.40 -7.29
CA ASN A 45 -3.18 -7.46 -5.94
C ASN A 45 -2.23 -8.19 -5.00
N GLU A 46 -1.67 -9.31 -5.43
CA GLU A 46 -0.68 -10.04 -4.61
C GLU A 46 0.54 -9.18 -4.31
N ALA A 47 1.02 -8.45 -5.33
CA ALA A 47 2.18 -7.59 -5.16
C ALA A 47 1.89 -6.44 -4.20
N VAL A 48 0.71 -5.83 -4.28
CA VAL A 48 0.30 -4.77 -3.37
C VAL A 48 0.31 -5.27 -1.92
N VAL A 49 -0.30 -6.43 -1.68
CA VAL A 49 -0.34 -7.01 -0.33
C VAL A 49 1.08 -7.29 0.16
N ARG A 50 1.93 -7.87 -0.68
CA ARG A 50 3.30 -8.20 -0.30
C ARG A 50 4.10 -6.93 0.04
N VAL A 51 4.01 -5.90 -0.80
CA VAL A 51 4.77 -4.66 -0.59
C VAL A 51 4.31 -3.96 0.69
N LEU A 52 3.00 -3.87 0.90
CA LEU A 52 2.47 -3.21 2.10
C LEU A 52 2.81 -4.00 3.36
N ALA A 53 2.66 -5.33 3.33
CA ALA A 53 3.00 -6.16 4.48
C ALA A 53 4.48 -6.03 4.84
N GLY A 54 5.35 -6.00 3.85
CA GLY A 54 6.78 -5.84 4.08
C GLY A 54 7.13 -4.45 4.60
N THR A 55 6.52 -3.41 4.04
CA THR A 55 6.80 -2.03 4.44
C THR A 55 6.40 -1.79 5.90
N PHE A 56 5.26 -2.31 6.31
CA PHE A 56 4.73 -2.07 7.65
C PHE A 56 5.01 -3.21 8.63
N ASN A 57 5.72 -4.22 8.18
CA ASN A 57 6.16 -5.33 9.03
C ASN A 57 4.99 -6.06 9.69
N VAL A 58 3.99 -6.38 8.90
CA VAL A 58 2.83 -7.16 9.34
C VAL A 58 2.67 -8.36 8.41
N PRO A 59 1.98 -9.42 8.85
CA PRO A 59 1.75 -10.55 7.96
C PRO A 59 0.81 -10.16 6.81
N ARG A 60 0.90 -10.89 5.71
CA ARG A 60 0.04 -10.61 4.55
C ARG A 60 -1.44 -10.72 4.91
N SER A 61 -1.79 -11.60 5.82
CA SER A 61 -3.17 -11.76 6.27
C SER A 61 -3.73 -10.50 6.94
N ALA A 62 -2.86 -9.59 7.39
CA ALA A 62 -3.28 -8.33 7.98
C ALA A 62 -3.65 -7.27 6.93
N VAL A 63 -3.30 -7.50 5.66
CA VAL A 63 -3.53 -6.55 4.57
C VAL A 63 -4.68 -7.06 3.71
N THR A 64 -5.75 -6.27 3.62
CA THR A 64 -6.96 -6.66 2.89
C THR A 64 -7.31 -5.58 1.88
N ILE A 65 -7.57 -5.99 0.64
CA ILE A 65 -8.12 -5.08 -0.37
C ILE A 65 -9.61 -5.05 -0.16
N VAL A 66 -10.12 -3.93 0.35
CA VAL A 66 -11.55 -3.82 0.69
C VAL A 66 -12.38 -3.24 -0.45
N ARG A 67 -11.72 -2.60 -1.41
CA ARG A 67 -12.41 -2.03 -2.57
C ARG A 67 -11.41 -1.90 -3.72
N GLY A 68 -11.91 -2.04 -4.96
CA GLY A 68 -11.08 -1.84 -6.14
C GLY A 68 -10.20 -3.03 -6.46
N ALA A 69 -10.73 -4.25 -6.37
CA ALA A 69 -9.97 -5.45 -6.71
C ALA A 69 -9.49 -5.41 -8.16
N THR A 70 -10.21 -4.69 -9.04
CA THR A 70 -9.77 -4.46 -10.41
C THR A 70 -9.34 -2.99 -10.56
N GLY A 71 -8.44 -2.75 -11.50
CA GLY A 71 -7.96 -1.39 -11.74
C GLY A 71 -6.85 -0.97 -10.78
N ARG A 72 -6.43 0.28 -10.91
CA ARG A 72 -5.27 0.79 -10.18
C ARG A 72 -5.64 1.49 -8.87
N LYS A 73 -6.88 1.95 -8.74
CA LYS A 73 -7.33 2.64 -7.53
C LYS A 73 -7.97 1.64 -6.60
N LYS A 74 -7.40 1.50 -5.42
CA LYS A 74 -7.84 0.50 -4.44
C LYS A 74 -7.93 1.13 -3.07
N THR A 75 -8.72 0.52 -2.20
CA THR A 75 -8.78 0.87 -0.79
C THR A 75 -8.29 -0.34 0.00
N ILE A 76 -7.32 -0.10 0.88
CA ILE A 76 -6.63 -1.17 1.60
C ILE A 76 -6.86 -0.99 3.10
N ARG A 77 -7.16 -2.08 3.80
CA ARG A 77 -7.23 -2.10 5.25
C ARG A 77 -6.03 -2.89 5.78
N MET A 78 -5.32 -2.31 6.73
CA MET A 78 -4.13 -2.93 7.31
C MET A 78 -4.30 -3.03 8.82
N ALA A 79 -4.50 -4.25 9.31
CA ALA A 79 -4.62 -4.50 10.74
C ALA A 79 -3.24 -4.40 11.40
N GLY A 80 -3.21 -3.80 12.59
CA GLY A 80 -1.96 -3.63 13.32
C GLY A 80 -1.09 -2.49 12.83
N VAL A 81 -1.59 -1.67 11.91
CA VAL A 81 -0.88 -0.51 11.36
C VAL A 81 -1.64 0.74 11.76
N THR A 82 -0.92 1.76 12.22
CA THR A 82 -1.52 3.04 12.60
C THR A 82 -1.38 4.06 11.50
N ALA A 83 -2.24 5.08 11.52
CA ALA A 83 -2.12 6.20 10.59
C ALA A 83 -0.77 6.89 10.75
N ALA A 84 -0.26 6.97 11.98
CA ALA A 84 1.06 7.57 12.24
C ALA A 84 2.17 6.77 11.56
N ALA A 85 2.06 5.42 11.55
CA ALA A 85 3.05 4.58 10.88
C ALA A 85 3.04 4.82 9.37
N VAL A 86 1.86 4.97 8.77
CA VAL A 86 1.74 5.26 7.35
C VAL A 86 2.35 6.62 7.03
N THR A 87 2.03 7.64 7.82
CA THR A 87 2.57 8.98 7.64
C THR A 87 4.10 8.97 7.75
N ARG A 88 4.64 8.21 8.70
CA ARG A 88 6.08 8.11 8.90
C ARG A 88 6.76 7.45 7.70
N ALA A 89 6.17 6.42 7.14
CA ALA A 89 6.72 5.72 5.99
C ALA A 89 6.76 6.63 4.76
N ILE A 90 5.73 7.45 4.59
CA ILE A 90 5.65 8.40 3.46
C ILE A 90 6.66 9.53 3.65
N ALA A 91 6.82 10.03 4.86
CA ALA A 91 7.70 11.14 5.15
C ALA A 91 9.17 10.74 5.18
N ALA A 92 9.46 9.45 5.37
CA ALA A 92 10.84 8.98 5.41
C ALA A 92 11.49 9.22 4.05
N PRO A 93 12.63 9.91 3.99
CA PRO A 93 13.31 10.06 2.71
C PRO A 93 13.75 8.70 2.21
N ALA A 94 13.76 8.55 0.91
CA ALA A 94 14.30 7.34 0.30
C ALA A 94 15.80 7.36 0.56
N GLN A 95 16.25 6.57 1.38
CA GLN A 95 17.60 6.67 1.83
C GLN A 95 18.59 5.84 1.24
N ASP A 96 17.90 6.60 1.54
CA ASP A 96 18.45 5.94 1.26
C ASP A 96 19.46 5.83 1.13
N ARG A 97 19.57 6.05 1.24
CA ARG A 97 20.17 5.81 1.07
C ARG A 97 20.69 5.60 1.11
#